data_545e7547d46564b026d15d98a9894f36
#
_entry.id   545e7547d46564b026d15d98a9894f36
#
_cell.length_a   1.000
_cell.length_b   1.000
_cell.length_c   1.000
_cell.angle_alpha   90.00
_cell.angle_beta   90.00
_cell.angle_gamma   90.00
#
_symmetry.space_group_name_H-M   'P 1'
#
loop_
_entity.id
_entity.type
_entity.pdbx_description
1 polymer ?
#
loop_
_entity_poly.entity_id
_entity_poly.type
_entity_poly.pdbx_seq_one_letter_code
_entity_poly.pdbx_strand_id
1 'polypeptide(L)'
;MPERKSVIRNIAEEPWQQYPGHFRSALSKALVAPETTGSQLIDYRISTYQPMGYVERHVHKVQEQVYHILAGEGLMEIGDETRVVRANDVIFIAPGTWHAIQNSGLGDLTFIVATTPVKDE
;
A
#
# COMPACT_ATOMS: atom_id res chain seq x y z
N MET A 1 -22.04 3.84 -1.36
CA MET A 1 -20.79 4.29 -2.02
C MET A 1 -20.80 5.79 -2.16
N PRO A 2 -19.70 6.45 -1.87
CA PRO A 2 -19.62 7.88 -2.09
C PRO A 2 -19.74 8.23 -3.58
N GLU A 3 -20.27 9.42 -3.83
CA GLU A 3 -20.39 9.93 -5.18
C GLU A 3 -18.99 10.22 -5.75
N ARG A 4 -18.79 9.88 -7.02
CA ARG A 4 -17.53 10.14 -7.73
C ARG A 4 -17.47 11.62 -8.13
N LYS A 5 -16.80 12.44 -7.32
CA LYS A 5 -16.58 13.85 -7.63
C LYS A 5 -15.24 14.30 -7.06
N SER A 6 -14.68 15.35 -7.65
CA SER A 6 -13.41 15.91 -7.21
C SER A 6 -13.50 16.43 -5.78
N VAL A 7 -12.46 16.18 -4.99
CA VAL A 7 -12.43 16.56 -3.58
C VAL A 7 -10.99 16.82 -3.15
N ILE A 8 -10.81 17.71 -2.19
CA ILE A 8 -9.54 17.93 -1.51
C ILE A 8 -9.65 17.28 -0.14
N ARG A 9 -8.71 16.40 0.19
CA ARG A 9 -8.68 15.70 1.47
C ARG A 9 -7.35 15.90 2.16
N ASN A 10 -7.37 15.76 3.48
CA ASN A 10 -6.17 15.69 4.29
C ASN A 10 -6.04 14.28 4.85
N ILE A 11 -4.82 13.79 4.99
CA ILE A 11 -4.54 12.45 5.55
C ILE A 11 -5.22 12.27 6.90
N ALA A 12 -5.29 13.34 7.72
CA ALA A 12 -5.90 13.27 9.05
C ALA A 12 -7.39 12.96 9.05
N GLU A 13 -8.08 13.11 7.91
CA GLU A 13 -9.53 12.88 7.82
C GLU A 13 -9.88 11.40 7.76
N GLU A 14 -8.92 10.54 7.45
CA GLU A 14 -9.17 9.12 7.29
C GLU A 14 -8.52 8.34 8.45
N PRO A 15 -9.25 7.41 9.10
CA PRO A 15 -8.66 6.64 10.19
C PRO A 15 -7.70 5.57 9.68
N TRP A 16 -6.72 5.20 10.52
CA TRP A 16 -5.89 4.03 10.28
C TRP A 16 -6.73 2.76 10.45
N GLN A 17 -6.55 1.80 9.55
CA GLN A 17 -7.23 0.50 9.61
C GLN A 17 -6.25 -0.62 9.29
N GLN A 18 -6.46 -1.78 9.91
CA GLN A 18 -5.74 -2.99 9.53
C GLN A 18 -6.61 -3.77 8.55
N TYR A 19 -6.20 -3.80 7.29
CA TYR A 19 -6.93 -4.48 6.23
C TYR A 19 -6.61 -5.98 6.21
N PRO A 20 -7.46 -6.81 5.54
CA PRO A 20 -7.17 -8.24 5.42
C PRO A 20 -5.78 -8.51 4.85
N GLY A 21 -5.13 -9.55 5.35
CA GLY A 21 -3.79 -9.93 4.90
C GLY A 21 -2.65 -9.09 5.49
N HIS A 22 -2.99 -8.15 6.38
CA HIS A 22 -2.01 -7.29 7.07
C HIS A 22 -1.97 -7.66 8.53
N PHE A 23 -0.78 -7.73 9.11
CA PHE A 23 -0.57 -8.27 10.47
C PHE A 23 0.42 -7.44 11.27
N ARG A 24 0.28 -7.50 12.60
CA ARG A 24 1.20 -6.89 13.57
C ARG A 24 1.32 -5.37 13.38
N SER A 25 0.15 -4.70 13.42
CA SER A 25 0.07 -3.24 13.29
C SER A 25 0.60 -2.73 11.95
N ALA A 26 0.23 -3.41 10.87
CA ALA A 26 0.41 -2.95 9.52
C ALA A 26 -0.87 -2.21 9.12
N LEU A 27 -0.87 -0.89 9.22
CA LEU A 27 -2.07 -0.05 9.11
C LEU A 27 -2.04 0.78 7.82
N SER A 28 -3.23 1.07 7.30
CA SER A 28 -3.36 1.88 6.09
C SER A 28 -4.54 2.84 6.20
N LYS A 29 -4.47 3.91 5.41
CA LYS A 29 -5.58 4.84 5.19
C LYS A 29 -5.92 4.87 3.71
N ALA A 30 -7.18 4.59 3.37
CA ALA A 30 -7.67 4.66 1.99
C ALA A 30 -7.98 6.10 1.65
N LEU A 31 -7.00 6.83 1.13
CA LEU A 31 -7.14 8.27 0.86
C LEU A 31 -7.97 8.53 -0.39
N VAL A 32 -7.78 7.75 -1.44
CA VAL A 32 -8.57 7.76 -2.67
C VAL A 32 -8.91 6.31 -3.00
N ALA A 33 -10.18 5.97 -2.94
CA ALA A 33 -10.63 4.60 -3.15
C ALA A 33 -12.14 4.61 -3.43
N PRO A 34 -12.71 3.51 -3.93
CA PRO A 34 -14.16 3.43 -4.13
C PRO A 34 -14.94 3.76 -2.86
N GLU A 35 -14.52 3.26 -1.71
CA GLU A 35 -15.21 3.45 -0.43
C GLU A 35 -15.06 4.83 0.18
N THR A 36 -14.11 5.65 -0.28
CA THR A 36 -13.88 6.97 0.30
C THR A 36 -14.20 8.13 -0.64
N THR A 37 -13.84 8.02 -1.91
CA THR A 37 -14.01 9.11 -2.88
C THR A 37 -14.86 8.72 -4.08
N GLY A 38 -15.34 7.47 -4.14
CA GLY A 38 -16.04 6.96 -5.31
C GLY A 38 -15.14 6.72 -6.51
N SER A 39 -13.84 6.64 -6.30
CA SER A 39 -12.86 6.42 -7.37
C SER A 39 -13.16 5.11 -8.10
N GLN A 40 -13.04 5.13 -9.44
CA GLN A 40 -13.32 3.97 -10.28
C GLN A 40 -12.07 3.42 -10.96
N LEU A 41 -10.99 4.17 -11.01
CA LEU A 41 -9.78 3.78 -11.72
C LEU A 41 -8.57 3.66 -10.81
N ILE A 42 -8.45 4.54 -9.84
CA ILE A 42 -7.26 4.57 -8.99
C ILE A 42 -7.60 4.37 -7.52
N ASP A 43 -6.76 3.61 -6.83
CA ASP A 43 -6.74 3.45 -5.38
C ASP A 43 -5.40 4.02 -4.89
N TYR A 44 -5.45 4.90 -3.91
CA TYR A 44 -4.27 5.58 -3.40
C TYR A 44 -4.32 5.55 -1.87
N ARG A 45 -3.34 4.87 -1.27
CA ARG A 45 -3.30 4.66 0.18
C ARG A 45 -1.95 5.07 0.75
N ILE A 46 -1.96 5.52 2.00
CA ILE A 46 -0.76 5.62 2.80
C ILE A 46 -0.77 4.50 3.83
N SER A 47 0.36 3.82 3.98
CA SER A 47 0.52 2.71 4.92
C SER A 47 1.61 3.05 5.93
N THR A 48 1.38 2.66 7.19
CA THR A 48 2.37 2.74 8.24
C THR A 48 2.41 1.40 8.95
N TYR A 49 3.55 0.74 8.87
CA TYR A 49 3.79 -0.55 9.53
C TYR A 49 4.71 -0.30 10.71
N GLN A 50 4.27 -0.66 11.91
CA GLN A 50 5.14 -0.67 13.08
C GLN A 50 6.18 -1.79 12.94
N PRO A 51 7.25 -1.77 13.75
CA PRO A 51 8.26 -2.84 13.67
C PRO A 51 7.61 -4.23 13.69
N MET A 52 8.04 -5.10 12.78
CA MET A 52 7.52 -6.44 12.52
C MET A 52 6.17 -6.49 11.79
N GLY A 53 5.52 -5.36 11.53
CA GLY A 53 4.30 -5.31 10.74
C GLY A 53 4.56 -5.77 9.30
N TYR A 54 3.60 -6.47 8.70
CA TYR A 54 3.77 -6.99 7.34
C TYR A 54 2.44 -7.22 6.63
N VAL A 55 2.51 -7.26 5.31
CA VAL A 55 1.46 -7.81 4.46
C VAL A 55 1.91 -9.18 3.96
N GLU A 56 1.00 -10.16 3.99
CA GLU A 56 1.34 -11.50 3.50
C GLU A 56 1.61 -11.50 2.00
N ARG A 57 2.39 -12.47 1.55
CA ARG A 57 2.74 -12.63 0.14
C ARG A 57 1.48 -12.86 -0.68
N HIS A 58 1.30 -12.05 -1.73
CA HIS A 58 0.09 -12.08 -2.56
C HIS A 58 0.42 -11.67 -4.00
N VAL A 59 -0.57 -11.83 -4.88
CA VAL A 59 -0.43 -11.54 -6.30
C VAL A 59 -1.73 -10.95 -6.83
N HIS A 60 -1.61 -10.05 -7.80
CA HIS A 60 -2.74 -9.46 -8.51
C HIS A 60 -2.75 -9.94 -9.95
N LYS A 61 -3.96 -10.13 -10.51
CA LYS A 61 -4.14 -10.64 -11.88
C LYS A 61 -3.93 -9.57 -12.92
N VAL A 62 -4.51 -8.39 -12.71
CA VAL A 62 -4.51 -7.30 -13.69
C VAL A 62 -4.03 -5.99 -13.12
N GLN A 63 -4.06 -5.81 -11.81
CA GLN A 63 -3.67 -4.55 -11.17
C GLN A 63 -2.18 -4.31 -11.27
N GLU A 64 -1.84 -3.05 -11.54
CA GLU A 64 -0.49 -2.53 -11.36
C GLU A 64 -0.43 -1.77 -10.04
N GLN A 65 0.70 -1.85 -9.36
CA GLN A 65 0.92 -1.11 -8.13
C GLN A 65 2.25 -0.38 -8.15
N VAL A 66 2.27 0.75 -7.46
CA VAL A 66 3.51 1.45 -7.12
C VAL A 66 3.56 1.57 -5.60
N TYR A 67 4.68 1.13 -5.01
CA TYR A 67 5.01 1.40 -3.61
C TYR A 67 6.08 2.49 -3.62
N HIS A 68 5.83 3.56 -2.89
CA HIS A 68 6.78 4.66 -2.75
C HIS A 68 7.13 4.82 -1.27
N ILE A 69 8.35 4.42 -0.90
CA ILE A 69 8.78 4.46 0.50
C ILE A 69 9.07 5.90 0.90
N LEU A 70 8.43 6.35 1.97
CA LEU A 70 8.59 7.71 2.48
C LEU A 70 9.52 7.77 3.68
N ALA A 71 9.47 6.78 4.56
CA ALA A 71 10.26 6.75 5.78
C ALA A 71 10.45 5.33 6.28
N GLY A 72 11.52 5.08 7.00
CA GLY A 72 11.80 3.78 7.58
C GLY A 72 12.51 2.84 6.63
N GLU A 73 12.54 1.57 7.02
CA GLU A 73 13.24 0.52 6.31
C GLU A 73 12.37 -0.73 6.27
N GLY A 74 12.27 -1.34 5.12
CA GLY A 74 11.48 -2.55 4.94
C GLY A 74 12.22 -3.62 4.15
N LEU A 75 11.76 -4.87 4.31
CA LEU A 75 12.21 -5.97 3.49
C LEU A 75 11.14 -6.26 2.45
N MET A 76 11.48 -6.02 1.19
CA MET A 76 10.56 -6.21 0.05
C MET A 76 10.87 -7.50 -0.67
N GLU A 77 9.83 -8.33 -0.83
CA GLU A 77 9.88 -9.49 -1.73
C GLU A 77 9.13 -9.14 -3.01
N ILE A 78 9.76 -9.34 -4.15
CA ILE A 78 9.15 -9.11 -5.45
C ILE A 78 9.61 -10.20 -6.40
N GLY A 79 8.69 -11.12 -6.76
CA GLY A 79 9.06 -12.35 -7.48
C GLY A 79 10.07 -13.16 -6.68
N ASP A 80 11.22 -13.43 -7.27
CA ASP A 80 12.31 -14.17 -6.63
C ASP A 80 13.34 -13.25 -5.95
N GLU A 81 13.18 -11.95 -6.07
CA GLU A 81 14.10 -10.98 -5.48
C GLU A 81 13.64 -10.59 -4.08
N THR A 82 14.59 -10.50 -3.16
CA THR A 82 14.36 -9.96 -1.81
C THR A 82 15.36 -8.83 -1.58
N ARG A 83 14.87 -7.67 -1.20
CA ARG A 83 15.71 -6.48 -1.08
C ARG A 83 15.24 -5.61 0.07
N VAL A 84 16.19 -5.02 0.78
CA VAL A 84 15.90 -3.95 1.74
C VAL A 84 15.58 -2.68 0.96
N VAL A 85 14.47 -2.04 1.31
CA VAL A 85 14.02 -0.77 0.72
C VAL A 85 13.98 0.32 1.79
N ARG A 86 14.24 1.54 1.37
CA ARG A 86 14.36 2.71 2.25
C ARG A 86 13.64 3.92 1.62
N ALA A 87 13.60 5.01 2.38
CA ALA A 87 13.02 6.26 1.89
C ALA A 87 13.53 6.61 0.49
N ASN A 88 12.60 7.05 -0.36
CA ASN A 88 12.81 7.42 -1.75
C ASN A 88 12.91 6.25 -2.73
N ASP A 89 12.88 5.00 -2.25
CA ASP A 89 12.74 3.86 -3.17
C ASP A 89 11.34 3.80 -3.72
N VAL A 90 11.24 3.50 -5.01
CA VAL A 90 9.97 3.32 -5.72
C VAL A 90 9.96 1.92 -6.32
N ILE A 91 8.92 1.14 -5.99
CA ILE A 91 8.78 -0.23 -6.47
C ILE A 91 7.57 -0.29 -7.39
N PHE A 92 7.79 -0.69 -8.65
CA PHE A 92 6.71 -0.99 -9.56
C PHE A 92 6.42 -2.49 -9.53
N ILE A 93 5.15 -2.86 -9.32
CA ILE A 93 4.72 -4.24 -9.25
C ILE A 93 3.79 -4.52 -10.42
N ALA A 94 4.27 -5.30 -11.39
CA ALA A 94 3.49 -5.70 -12.55
C ALA A 94 2.47 -6.79 -12.18
N PRO A 95 1.37 -6.91 -12.93
CA PRO A 95 0.43 -8.01 -12.74
C PRO A 95 1.15 -9.36 -12.79
N GLY A 96 0.68 -10.30 -11.98
CA GLY A 96 1.24 -11.65 -11.93
C GLY A 96 2.52 -11.77 -11.11
N THR A 97 2.97 -10.71 -10.47
CA THR A 97 4.18 -10.73 -9.64
C THR A 97 3.81 -10.94 -8.18
N TRP A 98 4.25 -12.05 -7.59
CA TRP A 98 4.10 -12.30 -6.15
C TRP A 98 4.95 -11.30 -5.38
N HIS A 99 4.38 -10.72 -4.34
CA HIS A 99 5.09 -9.70 -3.56
C HIS A 99 4.61 -9.63 -2.11
N ALA A 100 5.49 -9.11 -1.26
CA ALA A 100 5.23 -8.87 0.15
C ALA A 100 6.19 -7.81 0.65
N ILE A 101 5.82 -7.12 1.71
CA ILE A 101 6.71 -6.18 2.40
C ILE A 101 6.50 -6.30 3.91
N GLN A 102 7.60 -6.22 4.65
CA GLN A 102 7.56 -6.17 6.12
C GLN A 102 8.47 -5.07 6.64
N ASN A 103 8.12 -4.53 7.78
CA ASN A 103 9.00 -3.60 8.48
C ASN A 103 10.14 -4.39 9.13
N SER A 104 11.35 -4.18 8.64
CA SER A 104 12.57 -4.81 9.14
C SER A 104 13.41 -3.87 9.98
N GLY A 105 12.95 -2.63 10.19
CA GLY A 105 13.68 -1.61 10.95
C GLY A 105 13.21 -1.50 12.39
N LEU A 106 13.71 -0.47 13.08
CA LEU A 106 13.42 -0.20 14.49
C LEU A 106 12.35 0.88 14.67
N GLY A 107 12.05 1.65 13.63
CA GLY A 107 11.00 2.66 13.61
C GLY A 107 9.90 2.28 12.65
N ASP A 108 8.93 3.17 12.46
CA ASP A 108 7.82 2.93 11.56
C ASP A 108 8.27 2.95 10.09
N LEU A 109 7.69 2.06 9.30
CA LEU A 109 7.84 2.04 7.85
C LEU A 109 6.61 2.69 7.25
N THR A 110 6.81 3.79 6.52
CA THR A 110 5.69 4.54 5.91
C THR A 110 5.88 4.60 4.41
N PHE A 111 4.82 4.27 3.67
CA PHE A 111 4.87 4.25 2.21
C PHE A 111 3.51 4.50 1.58
N ILE A 112 3.53 4.96 0.34
CA ILE A 112 2.34 5.13 -0.48
C ILE A 112 2.15 3.88 -1.32
N VAL A 113 0.89 3.46 -1.49
CA VAL A 113 0.51 2.40 -2.43
C VAL A 113 -0.51 2.97 -3.40
N ALA A 114 -0.15 3.06 -4.66
CA ALA A 114 -1.06 3.43 -5.73
C ALA A 114 -1.38 2.18 -6.55
N THR A 115 -2.66 1.94 -6.79
CA THR A 115 -3.13 0.73 -7.48
C THR A 115 -4.15 1.11 -8.55
N THR A 116 -4.02 0.53 -9.73
CA THR A 116 -4.97 0.72 -10.83
C THR A 116 -5.04 -0.55 -11.69
N PRO A 117 -6.24 -0.96 -12.15
CA PRO A 117 -7.56 -0.46 -11.78
C PRO A 117 -7.92 -0.82 -10.33
N VAL A 118 -9.04 -0.28 -9.82
CA VAL A 118 -9.44 -0.50 -8.42
C VAL A 118 -9.92 -1.93 -8.15
N LYS A 119 -10.31 -2.65 -9.19
CA LYS A 119 -10.69 -4.06 -9.10
C LYS A 119 -9.66 -4.92 -9.83
N ASP A 120 -9.33 -6.07 -9.23
CA ASP A 120 -8.37 -6.99 -9.82
C ASP A 120 -9.03 -7.93 -10.84
N GLU A 121 -9.68 -7.31 -11.81
CA GLU A 121 -10.38 -8.04 -12.86
C GLU A 121 -10.44 -7.27 -14.18
#